data_cf0372afe158e14fdb0a9c3963de7745
#
_entry.id   cf0372afe158e14fdb0a9c3963de7745
#
_cell.length_a   1.000
_cell.length_b   1.000
_cell.length_c   1.000
_cell.angle_alpha   90.00
_cell.angle_beta   90.00
_cell.angle_gamma   90.00
#
_symmetry.space_group_name_H-M   'P 1'
#
loop_
_entity.id
_entity.type
_entity.pdbx_description
1 polymer ?
#
loop_
_entity_poly.entity_id
_entity_poly.type
_entity_poly.pdbx_seq_one_letter_code
_entity_poly.pdbx_strand_id
1 'polypeptide(L)'
;MNKVNLAITGCMGRMGQQLIKSSKADKNIKLTTLTENRLIKKKISGIKVNLNDDKAFRNVDLIIDFTVPECTFEVLKIASKLKKRLVIGTTGFTQKEENLIKKFSKKIPILKAGNMSLGVNLLMYLTEITSKSLNDNYLSKICLLYTSPSPRDLSTSRMPSSA
;
A
#
# COMPACT_ATOMS: atom_id res chain seq x y z
N MET A 1 18.59 19.75 -0.12
CA MET A 1 17.13 19.51 -0.14
C MET A 1 16.70 18.97 1.21
N ASN A 2 15.60 19.47 1.75
CA ASN A 2 15.06 18.92 3.01
C ASN A 2 14.52 17.52 2.76
N LYS A 3 14.85 16.57 3.67
CA LYS A 3 14.32 15.21 3.60
C LYS A 3 12.82 15.18 3.90
N VAL A 4 12.08 14.31 3.24
CA VAL A 4 10.67 14.08 3.49
C VAL A 4 10.51 13.27 4.78
N ASN A 5 9.82 13.80 5.78
CA ASN A 5 9.49 13.08 7.02
C ASN A 5 8.38 12.07 6.73
N LEU A 6 8.71 10.78 6.83
CA LEU A 6 7.83 9.68 6.48
C LEU A 6 7.22 9.02 7.72
N ALA A 7 5.92 8.75 7.66
CA ALA A 7 5.22 7.82 8.53
C ALA A 7 4.85 6.54 7.77
N ILE A 8 4.96 5.40 8.43
CA ILE A 8 4.49 4.10 7.91
C ILE A 8 3.48 3.53 8.89
N THR A 9 2.26 3.25 8.40
CA THR A 9 1.20 2.57 9.14
C THR A 9 1.29 1.06 8.92
N GLY A 10 0.80 0.26 9.89
CA GLY A 10 0.92 -1.19 9.81
C GLY A 10 2.37 -1.66 9.79
N CYS A 11 3.21 -1.00 10.58
CA CYS A 11 4.66 -1.20 10.58
C CYS A 11 5.12 -2.61 10.98
N MET A 12 4.26 -3.40 11.63
CA MET A 12 4.52 -4.80 11.99
C MET A 12 4.20 -5.78 10.85
N GLY A 13 3.41 -5.35 9.88
CA GLY A 13 3.04 -6.14 8.72
C GLY A 13 4.21 -6.38 7.76
N ARG A 14 4.07 -7.36 6.86
CA ARG A 14 5.11 -7.70 5.87
C ARG A 14 5.51 -6.49 5.02
N MET A 15 4.53 -5.75 4.46
CA MET A 15 4.81 -4.56 3.67
C MET A 15 5.41 -3.44 4.51
N GLY A 16 4.90 -3.22 5.74
CA GLY A 16 5.46 -2.24 6.66
C GLY A 16 6.95 -2.46 6.93
N GLN A 17 7.36 -3.71 7.17
CA GLN A 17 8.77 -4.06 7.37
C GLN A 17 9.64 -3.81 6.13
N GLN A 18 9.13 -4.12 4.93
CA GLN A 18 9.85 -3.83 3.68
C GLN A 18 9.99 -2.33 3.43
N LEU A 19 8.94 -1.56 3.69
CA LEU A 19 8.95 -0.11 3.58
C LEU A 19 9.95 0.53 4.55
N ILE A 20 10.03 0.03 5.80
CA ILE A 20 11.02 0.46 6.79
C ILE A 20 12.44 0.19 6.27
N LYS A 21 12.69 -0.99 5.70
CA LYS A 21 13.99 -1.35 5.14
C LYS A 21 14.36 -0.44 3.96
N SER A 22 13.43 -0.24 3.03
CA SER A 22 13.65 0.60 1.85
C SER A 22 13.83 2.07 2.18
N SER A 23 13.04 2.61 3.11
CA SER A 23 13.12 4.02 3.52
C SER A 23 14.46 4.40 4.16
N LYS A 24 15.15 3.43 4.78
CA LYS A 24 16.50 3.66 5.33
C LYS A 24 17.57 3.81 4.26
N ALA A 25 17.38 3.18 3.12
CA ALA A 25 18.32 3.23 2.01
C ALA A 25 18.19 4.51 1.17
N ASP A 26 17.05 5.21 1.28
CA ASP A 26 16.79 6.44 0.51
C ASP A 26 17.31 7.69 1.23
N LYS A 27 18.17 8.42 0.54
CA LYS A 27 18.79 9.66 1.08
C LYS A 27 17.82 10.84 1.20
N ASN A 28 16.71 10.81 0.46
CA ASN A 28 15.71 11.88 0.43
C ASN A 28 14.60 11.69 1.47
N ILE A 29 14.55 10.51 2.11
CA ILE A 29 13.52 10.15 3.09
C ILE A 29 14.12 10.13 4.48
N LYS A 30 13.35 10.62 5.45
CA LYS A 30 13.61 10.46 6.88
C LYS A 30 12.43 9.74 7.51
N LEU A 31 12.59 8.45 7.83
CA LEU A 31 11.59 7.71 8.59
C LEU A 31 11.52 8.27 10.01
N THR A 32 10.39 8.88 10.36
CA THR A 32 10.19 9.56 11.66
C THR A 32 9.14 8.89 12.52
N THR A 33 8.15 8.23 11.89
CA THR A 33 6.97 7.75 12.60
C THR A 33 6.59 6.34 12.13
N LEU A 34 6.31 5.48 13.08
CA LEU A 34 5.77 4.14 12.86
C LEU A 34 4.49 3.99 13.68
N THR A 35 3.43 3.48 13.05
CA THR A 35 2.15 3.31 13.73
C THR A 35 1.52 1.93 13.50
N GLU A 36 0.65 1.57 14.44
CA GLU A 36 -0.20 0.39 14.42
C GLU A 36 -1.61 0.73 14.94
N ASN A 37 -2.58 -0.12 14.64
CA ASN A 37 -3.95 0.01 15.15
C ASN A 37 -4.10 -0.41 16.62
N ARG A 38 -3.05 -0.99 17.22
CA ARG A 38 -3.00 -1.41 18.63
C ARG A 38 -1.74 -0.92 19.30
N LEU A 39 -1.80 -0.77 20.62
CA LEU A 39 -0.65 -0.34 21.41
C LEU A 39 0.44 -1.42 21.42
N ILE A 40 1.63 -1.06 20.96
CA ILE A 40 2.80 -1.94 20.92
C ILE A 40 3.94 -1.26 21.67
N LYS A 41 4.36 -1.86 22.80
CA LYS A 41 5.50 -1.38 23.58
C LYS A 41 6.83 -1.83 22.97
N LYS A 42 7.08 -1.47 21.69
CA LYS A 42 8.30 -1.87 20.96
C LYS A 42 8.87 -0.68 20.20
N LYS A 43 10.20 -0.67 20.05
CA LYS A 43 10.90 0.19 19.10
C LYS A 43 11.32 -0.63 17.89
N ILE A 44 11.11 -0.09 16.70
CA ILE A 44 11.60 -0.66 15.45
C ILE A 44 12.53 0.38 14.83
N SER A 45 13.77 -0.03 14.56
CA SER A 45 14.78 0.91 14.01
C SER A 45 15.01 2.15 14.87
N GLY A 46 14.92 2.00 16.19
CA GLY A 46 15.05 3.10 17.15
C GLY A 46 13.78 3.96 17.33
N ILE A 47 12.77 3.79 16.47
CA ILE A 47 11.52 4.56 16.50
C ILE A 47 10.48 3.80 17.32
N LYS A 48 9.84 4.51 18.28
CA LYS A 48 8.72 3.98 19.05
C LYS A 48 7.50 3.77 18.13
N VAL A 49 6.84 2.62 18.26
CA VAL A 49 5.57 2.38 17.57
C VAL A 49 4.45 3.10 18.33
N ASN A 50 3.68 3.92 17.62
CA ASN A 50 2.57 4.68 18.17
C ASN A 50 1.23 4.14 17.65
N LEU A 51 0.13 4.61 18.22
CA LEU A 51 -1.20 4.45 17.63
C LEU A 51 -1.40 5.40 16.45
N ASN A 52 -2.37 5.11 15.61
CA ASN A 52 -2.81 6.03 14.55
C ASN A 52 -3.57 7.21 15.18
N ASP A 53 -2.87 8.26 15.55
CA ASP A 53 -3.45 9.46 16.16
C ASP A 53 -2.87 10.76 15.61
N ASP A 54 -3.50 11.87 15.93
CA ASP A 54 -3.08 13.21 15.50
C ASP A 54 -1.64 13.53 15.95
N LYS A 55 -1.22 13.04 17.12
CA LYS A 55 0.12 13.31 17.67
C LYS A 55 1.20 12.62 16.85
N ALA A 56 0.94 11.35 16.45
CA ALA A 56 1.87 10.57 15.65
C ALA A 56 2.11 11.20 14.27
N PHE A 57 1.07 11.75 13.64
CA PHE A 57 1.17 12.29 12.29
C PHE A 57 1.41 13.80 12.20
N ARG A 58 1.51 14.52 13.32
CA ARG A 58 1.67 15.98 13.31
C ARG A 58 2.92 16.45 12.55
N ASN A 59 4.05 15.80 12.78
CA ASN A 59 5.36 16.23 12.26
C ASN A 59 5.84 15.39 11.07
N VAL A 60 4.92 14.78 10.30
CA VAL A 60 5.25 14.06 9.07
C VAL A 60 4.80 14.83 7.84
N ASP A 61 5.43 14.58 6.70
CA ASP A 61 5.08 15.18 5.43
C ASP A 61 4.26 14.21 4.57
N LEU A 62 4.52 12.91 4.73
CA LEU A 62 3.95 11.82 3.94
C LEU A 62 3.63 10.63 4.83
N ILE A 63 2.46 10.05 4.63
CA ILE A 63 2.04 8.79 5.26
C ILE A 63 1.95 7.72 4.18
N ILE A 64 2.51 6.54 4.44
CA ILE A 64 2.33 5.36 3.58
C ILE A 64 1.53 4.32 4.36
N ASP A 65 0.43 3.88 3.77
CA ASP A 65 -0.51 2.93 4.36
C ASP A 65 -0.66 1.66 3.52
N PHE A 66 -0.30 0.52 4.10
CA PHE A 66 -0.50 -0.83 3.55
C PHE A 66 -1.13 -1.71 4.63
N THR A 67 -2.35 -1.39 5.00
CA THR A 67 -3.07 -2.06 6.09
C THR A 67 -4.35 -2.76 5.60
N VAL A 68 -5.46 -2.46 6.22
CA VAL A 68 -6.80 -2.92 5.86
C VAL A 68 -7.72 -1.71 5.70
N PRO A 69 -8.86 -1.82 4.95
CA PRO A 69 -9.73 -0.69 4.66
C PRO A 69 -10.12 0.13 5.89
N GLU A 70 -10.50 -0.50 6.98
CA GLU A 70 -10.91 0.16 8.21
C GLU A 70 -9.81 1.06 8.78
N CYS A 71 -8.58 0.53 8.85
CA CYS A 71 -7.42 1.28 9.33
C CYS A 71 -7.07 2.43 8.36
N THR A 72 -7.14 2.18 7.04
CA THR A 72 -6.92 3.23 6.03
C THR A 72 -7.87 4.40 6.23
N PHE A 73 -9.15 4.17 6.56
CA PHE A 73 -10.10 5.27 6.80
C PHE A 73 -9.84 6.05 8.08
N GLU A 74 -9.33 5.41 9.13
CA GLU A 74 -8.86 6.13 10.32
C GLU A 74 -7.71 7.07 9.97
N VAL A 75 -6.68 6.53 9.31
CA VAL A 75 -5.51 7.29 8.84
C VAL A 75 -5.94 8.42 7.89
N LEU A 76 -6.86 8.16 6.98
CA LEU A 76 -7.34 9.12 5.98
C LEU A 76 -8.05 10.33 6.64
N LYS A 77 -8.85 10.09 7.68
CA LYS A 77 -9.49 11.16 8.46
C LYS A 77 -8.44 12.05 9.13
N ILE A 78 -7.43 11.44 9.77
CA ILE A 78 -6.36 12.17 10.47
C ILE A 78 -5.48 12.92 9.45
N ALA A 79 -5.07 12.26 8.36
CA ALA A 79 -4.28 12.87 7.29
C ALA A 79 -5.00 14.08 6.68
N SER A 80 -6.31 13.97 6.44
CA SER A 80 -7.13 15.07 5.93
C SER A 80 -7.21 16.25 6.90
N LYS A 81 -7.39 15.97 8.19
CA LYS A 81 -7.41 16.99 9.26
C LYS A 81 -6.08 17.73 9.36
N LEU A 82 -4.97 17.00 9.29
CA LEU A 82 -3.62 17.54 9.42
C LEU A 82 -3.00 18.00 8.09
N LYS A 83 -3.76 17.91 6.97
CA LYS A 83 -3.30 18.27 5.62
C LYS A 83 -2.03 17.51 5.18
N LYS A 84 -1.95 16.22 5.51
CA LYS A 84 -0.82 15.35 5.15
C LYS A 84 -1.06 14.64 3.82
N ARG A 85 0.02 14.37 3.09
CA ARG A 85 0.00 13.56 1.87
C ARG A 85 -0.14 12.08 2.25
N LEU A 86 -0.86 11.31 1.43
CA LEU A 86 -1.13 9.90 1.73
C LEU A 86 -0.91 9.01 0.51
N VAL A 87 -0.14 7.94 0.70
CA VAL A 87 0.00 6.84 -0.26
C VAL A 87 -0.76 5.64 0.29
N ILE A 88 -1.73 5.13 -0.47
CA ILE A 88 -2.58 4.00 -0.12
C ILE A 88 -2.22 2.82 -1.01
N GLY A 89 -1.63 1.77 -0.42
CA GLY A 89 -1.40 0.48 -1.04
C GLY A 89 -2.35 -0.61 -0.51
N THR A 90 -3.23 -0.26 0.39
CA THR A 90 -4.32 -1.12 0.88
C THR A 90 -5.27 -1.43 -0.28
N THR A 91 -5.75 -2.67 -0.33
CA THR A 91 -6.69 -3.18 -1.34
C THR A 91 -7.96 -3.71 -0.68
N GLY A 92 -8.97 -4.06 -1.47
CA GLY A 92 -10.22 -4.65 -0.97
C GLY A 92 -11.28 -3.64 -0.58
N PHE A 93 -11.20 -2.41 -1.07
CA PHE A 93 -12.24 -1.39 -0.87
C PHE A 93 -13.50 -1.71 -1.66
N THR A 94 -14.64 -1.47 -1.05
CA THR A 94 -15.94 -1.45 -1.74
C THR A 94 -16.07 -0.20 -2.61
N GLN A 95 -17.03 -0.20 -3.56
CA GLN A 95 -17.28 0.97 -4.41
C GLN A 95 -17.65 2.23 -3.61
N LYS A 96 -18.37 2.06 -2.48
CA LYS A 96 -18.70 3.18 -1.58
C LYS A 96 -17.45 3.78 -0.94
N GLU A 97 -16.53 2.95 -0.52
CA GLU A 97 -15.25 3.34 0.07
C GLU A 97 -14.34 4.01 -0.96
N GLU A 98 -14.29 3.51 -2.19
CA GLU A 98 -13.57 4.17 -3.30
C GLU A 98 -14.08 5.59 -3.54
N ASN A 99 -15.40 5.77 -3.55
CA ASN A 99 -16.02 7.08 -3.69
C ASN A 99 -15.69 8.01 -2.52
N LEU A 100 -15.55 7.45 -1.31
CA LEU A 100 -15.14 8.22 -0.14
C LEU A 100 -13.68 8.66 -0.24
N ILE A 101 -12.76 7.79 -0.67
CA ILE A 101 -11.36 8.15 -0.93
C ILE A 101 -11.28 9.27 -1.97
N LYS A 102 -12.07 9.23 -3.05
CA LYS A 102 -12.18 10.31 -4.03
C LYS A 102 -12.65 11.65 -3.43
N LYS A 103 -13.52 11.62 -2.41
CA LYS A 103 -13.92 12.85 -1.71
C LYS A 103 -12.77 13.43 -0.88
N PHE A 104 -11.97 12.58 -0.25
CA PHE A 104 -10.79 13.01 0.51
C PHE A 104 -9.67 13.52 -0.40
N SER A 105 -9.49 12.97 -1.60
CA SER A 105 -8.46 13.44 -2.54
C SER A 105 -8.66 14.87 -3.02
N LYS A 106 -9.87 15.43 -2.86
CA LYS A 106 -10.14 16.87 -3.06
C LYS A 106 -9.57 17.75 -1.93
N LYS A 107 -9.23 17.18 -0.77
CA LYS A 107 -8.74 17.91 0.41
C LYS A 107 -7.25 17.77 0.63
N ILE A 108 -6.67 16.63 0.27
CA ILE A 108 -5.25 16.29 0.42
C ILE A 108 -4.75 15.51 -0.79
N PRO A 109 -3.45 15.59 -1.14
CA PRO A 109 -2.86 14.74 -2.16
C PRO A 109 -2.90 13.26 -1.73
N ILE A 110 -3.52 12.42 -2.54
CA ILE A 110 -3.61 10.98 -2.33
C ILE A 110 -3.09 10.26 -3.58
N LEU A 111 -2.12 9.38 -3.40
CA LEU A 111 -1.74 8.38 -4.38
C LEU A 111 -2.31 7.03 -3.95
N LYS A 112 -3.19 6.45 -4.75
CA LYS A 112 -3.74 5.11 -4.53
C LYS A 112 -3.47 4.25 -5.74
N ALA A 113 -2.90 3.06 -5.52
CA ALA A 113 -2.74 2.06 -6.56
C ALA A 113 -2.99 0.67 -5.99
N GLY A 114 -3.76 -0.14 -6.72
CA GLY A 114 -4.02 -1.54 -6.34
C GLY A 114 -2.78 -2.42 -6.47
N ASN A 115 -1.85 -2.00 -7.30
CA ASN A 115 -0.55 -2.65 -7.45
C ASN A 115 0.55 -1.62 -7.73
N MET A 116 1.61 -1.67 -6.95
CA MET A 116 2.79 -0.79 -7.08
C MET A 116 4.04 -1.57 -7.55
N SER A 117 3.88 -2.83 -7.95
CA SER A 117 4.98 -3.63 -8.51
C SER A 117 5.27 -3.19 -9.95
N LEU A 118 6.51 -2.79 -10.22
CA LEU A 118 6.94 -2.43 -11.58
C LEU A 118 6.74 -3.59 -12.55
N GLY A 119 7.10 -4.82 -12.14
CA GLY A 119 6.98 -6.00 -12.99
C GLY A 119 5.54 -6.33 -13.37
N VAL A 120 4.60 -6.23 -12.42
CA VAL A 120 3.18 -6.47 -12.70
C VAL A 120 2.60 -5.36 -13.59
N ASN A 121 2.95 -4.11 -13.35
CA ASN A 121 2.49 -3.00 -14.20
C ASN A 121 3.04 -3.13 -15.63
N LEU A 122 4.31 -3.54 -15.79
CA LEU A 122 4.89 -3.82 -17.09
C LEU A 122 4.17 -4.99 -17.78
N LEU A 123 3.89 -6.08 -17.06
CA LEU A 123 3.14 -7.22 -17.58
C LEU A 123 1.74 -6.79 -18.05
N MET A 124 1.02 -5.99 -17.27
CA MET A 124 -0.29 -5.46 -17.66
C MET A 124 -0.19 -4.64 -18.93
N TYR A 125 0.80 -3.76 -19.04
CA TYR A 125 1.02 -2.94 -20.23
C TYR A 125 1.34 -3.79 -21.48
N LEU A 126 2.24 -4.77 -21.35
CA LEU A 126 2.56 -5.68 -22.46
C LEU A 126 1.35 -6.53 -22.87
N THR A 127 0.56 -7.00 -21.91
CA THR A 127 -0.69 -7.72 -22.18
C THR A 127 -1.68 -6.86 -22.96
N GLU A 128 -1.84 -5.60 -22.57
CA GLU A 128 -2.72 -4.67 -23.27
C GLU A 128 -2.29 -4.46 -24.74
N ILE A 129 -1.01 -4.22 -24.99
CA ILE A 129 -0.47 -4.06 -26.36
C ILE A 129 -0.68 -5.33 -27.17
N THR A 130 -0.33 -6.50 -26.58
CA THR A 130 -0.47 -7.79 -27.26
C THR A 130 -1.93 -8.07 -27.59
N SER A 131 -2.86 -7.85 -26.67
CA SER A 131 -4.29 -8.08 -26.91
C SER A 131 -4.86 -7.16 -27.98
N LYS A 132 -4.40 -5.92 -28.06
CA LYS A 132 -4.80 -4.99 -29.14
C LYS A 132 -4.24 -5.36 -30.51
N SER A 133 -3.09 -6.06 -30.55
CA SER A 133 -2.45 -6.50 -31.79
C SER A 133 -2.98 -7.84 -32.30
N LEU A 134 -3.59 -8.62 -31.44
CA LEU A 134 -4.24 -9.88 -31.76
C LEU A 134 -5.71 -9.64 -32.09
N ASN A 135 -6.23 -10.37 -33.08
CA ASN A 135 -7.65 -10.33 -33.43
C ASN A 135 -8.48 -11.29 -32.56
N ASP A 136 -9.80 -11.31 -32.73
CA ASP A 136 -10.73 -12.12 -31.92
C ASP A 136 -10.56 -13.64 -32.05
N ASN A 137 -9.68 -14.11 -32.96
CA ASN A 137 -9.36 -15.53 -33.13
C ASN A 137 -8.37 -16.03 -32.07
N TYR A 138 -7.83 -15.16 -31.21
CA TYR A 138 -6.85 -15.50 -30.20
C TYR A 138 -7.46 -15.36 -28.80
N LEU A 139 -7.33 -16.42 -27.98
CA LEU A 139 -7.71 -16.39 -26.58
C LEU A 139 -6.47 -16.11 -25.72
N SER A 140 -6.43 -14.95 -25.07
CA SER A 140 -5.35 -14.61 -24.14
C SER A 140 -5.62 -15.17 -22.75
N LYS A 141 -4.68 -15.96 -22.21
CA LYS A 141 -4.69 -16.44 -20.82
C LYS A 141 -3.47 -15.89 -20.09
N ILE A 142 -3.68 -15.26 -18.95
CA ILE A 142 -2.60 -14.77 -18.10
C ILE A 142 -2.52 -15.67 -16.88
N CYS A 143 -1.34 -16.30 -16.69
CA CYS A 143 -1.03 -17.13 -15.53
C CYS A 143 0.06 -16.47 -14.72
N LEU A 144 -0.22 -16.13 -13.46
CA LEU A 144 0.77 -15.60 -12.53
C LEU A 144 1.27 -16.71 -11.61
N LEU A 145 2.52 -17.11 -11.82
CA LEU A 145 3.21 -18.10 -10.97
C LEU A 145 4.01 -17.34 -9.90
N TYR A 146 3.64 -17.51 -8.64
CA TYR A 146 4.43 -17.04 -7.51
C TYR A 146 5.53 -18.03 -7.20
N THR A 147 6.78 -17.62 -7.29
CA THR A 147 7.95 -18.45 -6.91
C THR A 147 8.16 -18.53 -5.40
N SER A 148 7.43 -17.72 -4.63
CA SER A 148 7.42 -17.73 -3.15
C SER A 148 6.00 -17.98 -2.66
N PRO A 149 5.75 -18.99 -1.81
CA PRO A 149 4.41 -19.22 -1.28
C PRO A 149 3.96 -18.01 -0.45
N SER A 150 2.88 -17.38 -0.89
CA SER A 150 2.16 -16.38 -0.08
C SER A 150 1.20 -17.12 0.85
N PRO A 151 1.02 -16.71 2.10
CA PRO A 151 0.00 -17.28 2.98
C PRO A 151 -1.43 -17.20 2.43
N ARG A 152 -1.69 -16.34 1.44
CA ARG A 152 -2.97 -16.30 0.71
C ARG A 152 -3.12 -17.45 -0.29
N ASP A 153 -2.02 -17.99 -0.79
CA ASP A 153 -2.03 -18.98 -1.85
C ASP A 153 -2.28 -20.40 -1.31
N LEU A 154 -2.02 -20.61 -0.01
CA LEU A 154 -2.27 -21.89 0.67
C LEU A 154 -3.77 -22.22 0.84
N SER A 155 -4.66 -21.23 0.70
CA SER A 155 -6.10 -21.40 0.89
C SER A 155 -6.94 -21.47 -0.39
N THR A 156 -6.37 -21.13 -1.56
CA THR A 156 -7.15 -20.94 -2.80
C THR A 156 -6.64 -21.66 -4.03
N SER A 157 -5.45 -22.25 -4.02
CA SER A 157 -4.90 -22.93 -5.20
C SER A 157 -5.12 -24.42 -5.20
N ARG A 158 -6.37 -24.89 -5.22
CA ARG A 158 -6.67 -26.15 -5.90
C ARG A 158 -7.07 -25.81 -7.33
N MET A 159 -6.11 -25.94 -8.26
CA MET A 159 -6.48 -26.09 -9.67
C MET A 159 -7.37 -27.32 -9.79
N PRO A 160 -8.54 -27.27 -10.42
CA PRO A 160 -9.23 -28.48 -10.83
C PRO A 160 -8.31 -29.20 -11.79
N SER A 161 -7.96 -30.45 -11.48
CA SER A 161 -7.33 -31.35 -12.44
C SER A 161 -8.29 -31.50 -13.61
N SER A 162 -7.91 -30.97 -14.77
CA SER A 162 -8.59 -31.26 -16.02
C SER A 162 -8.37 -32.73 -16.33
N ALA A 163 -9.45 -33.52 -16.25
CA ALA A 163 -9.55 -34.77 -16.97
C ALA A 163 -9.63 -34.49 -18.47
#